data_19f5895c5aac56d6a31f98d20e727b07
#
_entry.id   19f5895c5aac56d6a31f98d20e727b07
#
_cell.length_a   1.000
_cell.length_b   1.000
_cell.length_c   1.000
_cell.angle_alpha   90.00
_cell.angle_beta   90.00
_cell.angle_gamma   90.00
#
_symmetry.space_group_name_H-M   'P 1'
#
loop_
_entity.id
_entity.type
_entity.pdbx_description
1 polymer ?
#
loop_
_entity_poly.entity_id
_entity_poly.type
_entity_poly.pdbx_seq_one_letter_code
_entity_poly.pdbx_strand_id
1 'polypeptide(L)'
;MEGFEGVSLDHATARVLEREFAGHDWRWRKARHVDEDVAIFAEGVFVAEANGLVAGYISTRIDRDAGKGRIPNLAVAAWARREGIGRALLEHALAFFREEKLEYATIETMVSNPLGQSLYPSCGFQEVARQIHFAQRL
;
A
#
# COMPACT_ATOMS: atom_id res chain seq x y z
N MET A 1 -2.20 -11.10 -6.73
CA MET A 1 -1.83 -10.98 -5.32
C MET A 1 -0.49 -11.60 -4.94
N GLU A 2 0.22 -12.17 -5.90
CA GLU A 2 1.63 -12.55 -5.69
C GLU A 2 2.42 -11.33 -5.21
N GLY A 3 3.38 -11.55 -4.36
CA GLY A 3 4.19 -10.49 -3.78
C GLY A 3 3.69 -9.93 -2.45
N PHE A 4 2.48 -10.27 -2.04
CA PHE A 4 1.95 -9.91 -0.71
C PHE A 4 2.07 -11.04 0.32
N GLU A 5 2.53 -12.21 -0.10
CA GLU A 5 2.77 -13.33 0.82
C GLU A 5 3.86 -12.95 1.82
N GLY A 6 3.56 -13.12 3.11
CA GLY A 6 4.48 -12.78 4.19
C GLY A 6 4.65 -11.28 4.46
N VAL A 7 4.04 -10.38 3.65
CA VAL A 7 4.17 -8.92 3.82
C VAL A 7 2.82 -8.21 3.99
N SER A 8 1.71 -8.90 3.78
CA SER A 8 0.36 -8.36 3.96
C SER A 8 -0.16 -8.70 5.36
N LEU A 9 -0.88 -7.76 5.98
CA LEU A 9 -1.57 -8.01 7.24
C LEU A 9 -2.64 -9.11 7.08
N ASP A 10 -3.35 -9.14 5.94
CA ASP A 10 -4.35 -10.18 5.67
C ASP A 10 -3.70 -11.56 5.61
N HIS A 11 -2.55 -11.68 4.97
CA HIS A 11 -1.80 -12.94 4.93
C HIS A 11 -1.30 -13.33 6.31
N ALA A 12 -0.76 -12.39 7.09
CA ALA A 12 -0.28 -12.63 8.44
C ALA A 12 -1.42 -13.10 9.36
N THR A 13 -2.60 -12.49 9.25
CA THR A 13 -3.77 -12.88 10.03
C THR A 13 -4.21 -14.31 9.71
N ALA A 14 -4.32 -14.66 8.44
CA ALA A 14 -4.70 -16.01 8.02
C ALA A 14 -3.68 -17.05 8.52
N ARG A 15 -2.40 -16.74 8.44
CA ARG A 15 -1.32 -17.63 8.87
C ARG A 15 -1.34 -17.87 10.39
N VAL A 16 -1.47 -16.81 11.19
CA VAL A 16 -1.45 -16.91 12.64
C VAL A 16 -2.70 -17.62 13.17
N LEU A 17 -3.87 -17.34 12.62
CA LEU A 17 -5.13 -17.97 13.03
C LEU A 17 -5.37 -19.31 12.35
N GLU A 18 -4.48 -19.71 11.44
CA GLU A 18 -4.48 -21.03 10.78
C GLU A 18 -5.77 -21.34 10.01
N ARG A 19 -6.44 -20.31 9.48
CA ARG A 19 -7.64 -20.51 8.66
C ARG A 19 -8.01 -19.27 7.87
N GLU A 20 -8.82 -19.48 6.86
CA GLU A 20 -9.51 -18.44 6.13
C GLU A 20 -10.90 -18.19 6.74
N PHE A 21 -11.44 -17.00 6.55
CA PHE A 21 -12.67 -16.56 7.18
C PHE A 21 -13.74 -16.16 6.15
N ALA A 22 -15.00 -16.38 6.48
CA ALA A 22 -16.16 -16.05 5.63
C ALA A 22 -16.09 -16.69 4.22
N GLY A 23 -15.42 -17.84 4.10
CA GLY A 23 -15.28 -18.54 2.83
C GLY A 23 -14.32 -17.89 1.83
N HIS A 24 -13.54 -16.89 2.26
CA HIS A 24 -12.60 -16.16 1.41
C HIS A 24 -11.18 -16.26 1.95
N ASP A 25 -10.21 -16.36 1.04
CA ASP A 25 -8.81 -16.34 1.40
C ASP A 25 -8.29 -14.89 1.59
N TRP A 26 -7.04 -14.77 2.05
CA TRP A 26 -6.43 -13.45 2.28
C TRP A 26 -6.26 -12.67 0.96
N ARG A 27 -6.11 -13.36 -0.18
CA ARG A 27 -5.96 -12.74 -1.51
C ARG A 27 -7.22 -11.98 -1.90
N TRP A 28 -8.38 -12.57 -1.63
CA TRP A 28 -9.67 -11.93 -1.88
C TRP A 28 -9.80 -10.65 -1.03
N ARG A 29 -9.43 -10.70 0.24
CA ARG A 29 -9.46 -9.52 1.11
C ARG A 29 -8.53 -8.43 0.63
N LYS A 30 -7.31 -8.78 0.24
CA LYS A 30 -6.33 -7.81 -0.24
C LYS A 30 -6.79 -7.17 -1.56
N ALA A 31 -7.36 -7.94 -2.47
CA ALA A 31 -7.85 -7.44 -3.75
C ALA A 31 -8.97 -6.40 -3.60
N ARG A 32 -9.81 -6.52 -2.57
CA ARG A 32 -10.87 -5.55 -2.30
C ARG A 32 -10.35 -4.16 -1.97
N HIS A 33 -9.14 -4.04 -1.48
CA HIS A 33 -8.55 -2.75 -1.17
C HIS A 33 -8.48 -1.84 -2.39
N VAL A 34 -8.24 -2.38 -3.57
CA VAL A 34 -8.21 -1.59 -4.82
C VAL A 34 -9.59 -1.00 -5.10
N ASP A 35 -10.63 -1.81 -5.03
CA ASP A 35 -12.00 -1.36 -5.27
C ASP A 35 -12.43 -0.31 -4.23
N GLU A 36 -12.09 -0.54 -2.97
CA GLU A 36 -12.36 0.41 -1.89
C GLU A 36 -11.64 1.74 -2.10
N ASP A 37 -10.39 1.71 -2.50
CA ASP A 37 -9.60 2.90 -2.76
C ASP A 37 -10.20 3.73 -3.89
N VAL A 38 -10.59 3.08 -4.99
CA VAL A 38 -11.25 3.76 -6.12
C VAL A 38 -12.61 4.32 -5.70
N ALA A 39 -13.38 3.58 -4.92
CA ALA A 39 -14.70 4.03 -4.45
C ALA A 39 -14.60 5.25 -3.53
N ILE A 40 -13.56 5.32 -2.70
CA ILE A 40 -13.39 6.42 -1.73
C ILE A 40 -12.77 7.65 -2.38
N PHE A 41 -11.74 7.49 -3.21
CA PHE A 41 -11.01 8.62 -3.78
C PHE A 41 -10.35 8.24 -5.11
N ALA A 42 -11.16 8.15 -6.16
CA ALA A 42 -10.69 7.74 -7.49
C ALA A 42 -9.60 8.65 -8.06
N GLU A 43 -9.71 9.97 -7.84
CA GLU A 43 -8.74 10.94 -8.36
C GLU A 43 -7.36 10.82 -7.72
N GLY A 44 -7.28 10.16 -6.58
CA GLY A 44 -6.03 9.89 -5.86
C GLY A 44 -5.49 8.48 -6.06
N VAL A 45 -6.01 7.74 -7.04
CA VAL A 45 -5.51 6.41 -7.40
C VAL A 45 -4.76 6.53 -8.72
N PHE A 46 -3.48 6.12 -8.72
CA PHE A 46 -2.62 6.20 -9.90
C PHE A 46 -2.13 4.81 -10.27
N VAL A 47 -2.02 4.56 -11.56
CA VAL A 47 -1.52 3.29 -12.09
C VAL A 47 -0.28 3.52 -12.92
N ALA A 48 0.61 2.53 -12.93
CA ALA A 48 1.76 2.48 -13.82
C ALA A 48 1.52 1.39 -14.85
N GLU A 49 1.76 1.71 -16.13
CA GLU A 49 1.69 0.75 -17.22
C GLU A 49 3.08 0.44 -17.74
N ALA A 50 3.32 -0.82 -18.06
CA ALA A 50 4.52 -1.28 -18.72
C ALA A 50 4.13 -2.34 -19.74
N ASN A 51 4.64 -2.22 -20.95
CA ASN A 51 4.35 -3.16 -22.05
C ASN A 51 2.83 -3.33 -22.32
N GLY A 52 2.06 -2.25 -22.17
CA GLY A 52 0.61 -2.26 -22.38
C GLY A 52 -0.19 -2.91 -21.26
N LEU A 53 0.44 -3.28 -20.14
CA LEU A 53 -0.20 -3.91 -18.99
C LEU A 53 -0.07 -3.03 -17.75
N VAL A 54 -1.02 -3.13 -16.83
CA VAL A 54 -0.92 -2.46 -15.54
C VAL A 54 0.16 -3.16 -14.72
N ALA A 55 1.24 -2.44 -14.44
CA ALA A 55 2.41 -2.94 -13.72
C ALA A 55 2.33 -2.67 -12.22
N GLY A 56 1.54 -1.69 -11.80
CA GLY A 56 1.38 -1.35 -10.39
C GLY A 56 0.37 -0.25 -10.17
N TYR A 57 0.03 0.00 -8.92
CA TYR A 57 -0.83 1.10 -8.55
C TYR A 57 -0.44 1.67 -7.18
N ILE A 58 -0.86 2.89 -6.93
CA ILE A 58 -0.77 3.53 -5.63
C ILE A 58 -2.10 4.24 -5.35
N SER A 59 -2.57 4.16 -4.11
CA SER A 59 -3.75 4.88 -3.66
C SER A 59 -3.38 5.95 -2.66
N THR A 60 -4.20 6.97 -2.57
CA THR A 60 -3.99 8.08 -1.64
C THR A 60 -5.28 8.42 -0.90
N ARG A 61 -5.12 9.05 0.26
CA ARG A 61 -6.18 9.72 1.01
C ARG A 61 -5.68 11.10 1.41
N ILE A 62 -6.60 12.04 1.50
CA ILE A 62 -6.29 13.41 1.89
C ILE A 62 -7.17 13.80 3.08
N ASP A 63 -6.53 14.35 4.11
CA ASP A 63 -7.19 15.02 5.22
C ASP A 63 -6.68 16.47 5.25
N ARG A 64 -7.47 17.37 4.68
CA ARG A 64 -7.06 18.78 4.53
C ARG A 64 -6.98 19.51 5.86
N ASP A 65 -7.86 19.17 6.79
CA ASP A 65 -7.90 19.82 8.10
C ASP A 65 -6.64 19.47 8.90
N ALA A 66 -6.14 18.25 8.74
CA ALA A 66 -4.90 17.80 9.38
C ALA A 66 -3.64 18.15 8.57
N GLY A 67 -3.78 18.61 7.33
CA GLY A 67 -2.64 18.83 6.44
C GLY A 67 -1.94 17.55 6.01
N LYS A 68 -2.66 16.43 5.98
CA LYS A 68 -2.08 15.09 5.88
C LYS A 68 -2.49 14.38 4.60
N GLY A 69 -1.51 13.79 3.90
CA GLY A 69 -1.72 12.78 2.88
C GLY A 69 -1.38 11.41 3.44
N ARG A 70 -2.14 10.40 3.06
CA ARG A 70 -1.89 9.00 3.46
C ARG A 70 -1.87 8.12 2.22
N ILE A 71 -0.99 7.13 2.23
CA ILE A 71 -0.89 6.13 1.16
C ILE A 71 -1.34 4.79 1.74
N PRO A 72 -2.62 4.38 1.52
CA PRO A 72 -3.10 3.11 2.05
C PRO A 72 -2.49 1.90 1.34
N ASN A 73 -2.26 2.00 0.03
CA ASN A 73 -1.79 0.86 -0.75
C ASN A 73 -0.79 1.28 -1.83
N LEU A 74 0.26 0.48 -1.98
CA LEU A 74 1.24 0.55 -3.05
C LEU A 74 1.54 -0.89 -3.46
N ALA A 75 1.34 -1.23 -4.72
CA ALA A 75 1.58 -2.56 -5.22
C ALA A 75 2.23 -2.52 -6.61
N VAL A 76 3.20 -3.39 -6.81
CA VAL A 76 3.87 -3.60 -8.10
C VAL A 76 3.78 -5.07 -8.47
N ALA A 77 3.37 -5.37 -9.69
CA ALA A 77 3.28 -6.74 -10.18
C ALA A 77 4.66 -7.43 -10.11
N ALA A 78 4.66 -8.72 -9.78
CA ALA A 78 5.91 -9.47 -9.62
C ALA A 78 6.79 -9.41 -10.87
N TRP A 79 6.18 -9.48 -12.07
CA TRP A 79 6.90 -9.43 -13.35
C TRP A 79 7.53 -8.07 -13.64
N ALA A 80 7.10 -7.00 -12.97
CA ALA A 80 7.53 -5.63 -13.20
C ALA A 80 8.44 -5.09 -12.08
N ARG A 81 8.88 -5.93 -11.17
CA ARG A 81 9.73 -5.51 -10.05
C ARG A 81 11.15 -5.20 -10.52
N ARG A 82 11.85 -4.41 -9.71
CA ARG A 82 13.24 -3.97 -9.93
C ARG A 82 13.41 -3.02 -11.12
N GLU A 83 12.32 -2.42 -11.61
CA GLU A 83 12.34 -1.44 -12.70
C GLU A 83 12.07 -0.01 -12.23
N GLY A 84 12.03 0.21 -10.91
CA GLY A 84 11.79 1.53 -10.35
C GLY A 84 10.33 1.98 -10.35
N ILE A 85 9.38 1.08 -10.62
CA ILE A 85 7.95 1.41 -10.70
C ILE A 85 7.39 1.84 -9.35
N GLY A 86 7.74 1.13 -8.27
CA GLY A 86 7.32 1.50 -6.93
C GLY A 86 7.79 2.87 -6.52
N ARG A 87 9.03 3.20 -6.81
CA ARG A 87 9.58 4.54 -6.57
C ARG A 87 8.85 5.61 -7.40
N ALA A 88 8.62 5.35 -8.68
CA ALA A 88 7.93 6.28 -9.56
C ALA A 88 6.50 6.57 -9.07
N LEU A 89 5.77 5.54 -8.67
CA LEU A 89 4.43 5.68 -8.10
C LEU A 89 4.46 6.48 -6.79
N LEU A 90 5.41 6.19 -5.92
CA LEU A 90 5.54 6.89 -4.64
C LEU A 90 5.90 8.36 -4.83
N GLU A 91 6.85 8.66 -5.72
CA GLU A 91 7.21 10.03 -6.04
C GLU A 91 6.05 10.81 -6.69
N HIS A 92 5.25 10.13 -7.52
CA HIS A 92 4.06 10.72 -8.11
C HIS A 92 3.00 11.09 -7.04
N ALA A 93 2.77 10.19 -6.08
CA ALA A 93 1.86 10.46 -4.98
C ALA A 93 2.35 11.63 -4.10
N LEU A 94 3.64 11.69 -3.82
CA LEU A 94 4.21 12.80 -3.06
C LEU A 94 4.08 14.14 -3.79
N ALA A 95 4.30 14.15 -5.10
CA ALA A 95 4.09 15.34 -5.94
C ALA A 95 2.62 15.77 -5.91
N PHE A 96 1.70 14.83 -6.00
CA PHE A 96 0.27 15.08 -5.88
C PHE A 96 -0.08 15.73 -4.53
N PHE A 97 0.44 15.21 -3.42
CA PHE A 97 0.24 15.80 -2.10
C PHE A 97 0.78 17.23 -2.00
N ARG A 98 1.92 17.51 -2.61
CA ARG A 98 2.48 18.87 -2.65
C ARG A 98 1.61 19.84 -3.44
N GLU A 99 1.08 19.40 -4.58
CA GLU A 99 0.14 20.19 -5.38
C GLU A 99 -1.13 20.50 -4.59
N GLU A 100 -1.58 19.58 -3.74
CA GLU A 100 -2.73 19.74 -2.87
C GLU A 100 -2.43 20.53 -1.59
N LYS A 101 -1.22 21.06 -1.46
CA LYS A 101 -0.79 21.91 -0.34
C LYS A 101 -0.81 21.19 1.01
N LEU A 102 -0.59 19.89 1.03
CA LEU A 102 -0.49 19.13 2.27
C LEU A 102 0.87 19.32 2.92
N GLU A 103 0.91 19.18 4.24
CA GLU A 103 2.11 19.47 5.03
C GLU A 103 2.98 18.24 5.27
N TYR A 104 2.37 17.05 5.30
CA TYR A 104 3.11 15.79 5.48
C TYR A 104 2.37 14.61 4.87
N ALA A 105 3.10 13.52 4.69
CA ALA A 105 2.56 12.27 4.15
C ALA A 105 2.92 11.11 5.07
N THR A 106 2.03 10.14 5.16
CA THR A 106 2.26 8.90 5.91
C THR A 106 2.09 7.69 5.03
N ILE A 107 2.85 6.66 5.31
CA ILE A 107 2.76 5.34 4.69
C ILE A 107 3.10 4.29 5.74
N GLU A 108 2.49 3.12 5.65
CA GLU A 108 2.70 2.02 6.57
C GLU A 108 3.25 0.81 5.83
N THR A 109 4.06 0.03 6.50
CA THR A 109 4.52 -1.26 5.98
C THR A 109 4.68 -2.26 7.12
N MET A 110 4.56 -3.54 6.79
CA MET A 110 4.85 -4.59 7.75
C MET A 110 6.36 -4.67 8.00
N VAL A 111 6.76 -4.97 9.23
CA VAL A 111 8.17 -5.19 9.57
C VAL A 111 8.76 -6.31 8.72
N SER A 112 7.94 -7.27 8.30
CA SER A 112 8.34 -8.37 7.42
C SER A 112 8.54 -7.97 5.95
N ASN A 113 8.33 -6.71 5.60
CA ASN A 113 8.50 -6.22 4.23
C ASN A 113 9.81 -5.44 4.08
N PRO A 114 10.93 -6.10 3.76
CA PRO A 114 12.21 -5.40 3.66
C PRO A 114 12.25 -4.38 2.52
N LEU A 115 11.49 -4.61 1.43
CA LEU A 115 11.43 -3.71 0.30
C LEU A 115 10.81 -2.36 0.71
N GLY A 116 9.70 -2.38 1.46
CA GLY A 116 9.08 -1.16 1.97
C GLY A 116 10.00 -0.42 2.94
N GLN A 117 10.64 -1.13 3.84
CA GLN A 117 11.58 -0.54 4.80
C GLN A 117 12.81 0.10 4.15
N SER A 118 13.18 -0.35 2.95
CA SER A 118 14.27 0.23 2.17
C SER A 118 13.80 1.39 1.29
N LEU A 119 12.70 1.21 0.58
CA LEU A 119 12.19 2.18 -0.39
C LEU A 119 11.71 3.46 0.28
N TYR A 120 10.94 3.37 1.35
CA TYR A 120 10.33 4.55 1.95
C TYR A 120 11.36 5.53 2.53
N PRO A 121 12.34 5.09 3.31
CA PRO A 121 13.42 5.98 3.72
C PRO A 121 14.19 6.60 2.56
N SER A 122 14.40 5.85 1.48
CA SER A 122 15.11 6.37 0.29
C SER A 122 14.33 7.47 -0.43
N CYS A 123 13.02 7.56 -0.22
CA CYS A 123 12.16 8.62 -0.75
C CYS A 123 11.89 9.75 0.27
N GLY A 124 12.61 9.78 1.38
CA GLY A 124 12.53 10.86 2.36
C GLY A 124 11.62 10.59 3.56
N PHE A 125 11.00 9.43 3.64
CA PHE A 125 10.20 9.07 4.82
C PHE A 125 11.09 8.72 6.00
N GLN A 126 10.65 9.11 7.19
CA GLN A 126 11.32 8.75 8.45
C GLN A 126 10.39 7.84 9.25
N GLU A 127 10.94 6.80 9.87
CA GLU A 127 10.17 5.96 10.78
C GLU A 127 9.76 6.77 12.00
N VAL A 128 8.47 6.80 12.32
CA VAL A 128 7.93 7.55 13.46
C VAL A 128 7.31 6.65 14.52
N ALA A 129 6.84 5.44 14.14
CA ALA A 129 6.21 4.52 15.09
C ALA A 129 6.15 3.11 14.52
N ARG A 130 6.01 2.14 15.41
CA ARG A 130 5.70 0.74 15.07
C ARG A 130 4.43 0.33 15.79
N GLN A 131 3.64 -0.53 15.13
CA GLN A 131 2.38 -1.04 15.68
C GLN A 131 2.43 -2.54 15.85
N ILE A 132 1.64 -3.04 16.79
CA ILE A 132 1.38 -4.47 16.97
C ILE A 132 -0.08 -4.71 16.64
N HIS A 133 -0.35 -5.70 15.79
CA HIS A 133 -1.70 -6.08 15.40
C HIS A 133 -2.06 -7.40 16.05
N PHE A 134 -3.20 -7.44 16.72
CA PHE A 134 -3.73 -8.64 17.37
C PHE A 134 -4.98 -9.11 16.66
N ALA A 135 -5.21 -10.41 16.60
CA ALA A 135 -6.43 -11.00 16.04
C ALA A 135 -6.85 -12.20 16.91
N GLN A 136 -8.15 -12.49 16.93
CA GLN A 136 -8.70 -13.61 17.66
C GLN A 136 -9.81 -14.26 16.84
N ARG A 137 -9.86 -15.60 16.82
CA ARG A 137 -11.04 -16.31 16.32
C ARG A 137 -12.21 -16.12 17.30
N LEU A 138 -13.42 -15.99 16.76
CA LEU A 138 -14.63 -15.88 17.54
C LEU A 138 -15.41 -17.19 17.57
#